data_ab3838912815f3b9434076f3f4ac0a60
#
_entry.id   ab3838912815f3b9434076f3f4ac0a60
#
_cell.length_a   1.000
_cell.length_b   1.000
_cell.length_c   1.000
_cell.angle_alpha   90.00
_cell.angle_beta   90.00
_cell.angle_gamma   90.00
#
_symmetry.space_group_name_H-M   'P 1'
#
loop_
_entity.id
_entity.type
_entity.pdbx_description
1 polymer ?
#
loop_
_entity_poly.entity_id
_entity_poly.type
_entity_poly.pdbx_seq_one_letter_code
_entity_poly.pdbx_strand_id
1 'polypeptide(L)'
;MSKTLRTLKVVIPDGNPLNYKQVVGGSDCVMHVLSRSFCISEHLNELKGMQRPALYLLIDEKGKGYIGQTKGFAARVKDHLAKKPWWTRAYVFVSASGLYNTANVEYLEYIAIRAAQESASYDMSDNGQTPTNPTLHEWDRPEFDEVFEQIKFFLLCERCFIFEKVEECAA
;
A
#
# COMPACT_ATOMS: atom_id res chain seq x y z
N MET A 1 -26.88 -5.04 -14.20
CA MET A 1 -25.45 -4.86 -13.82
C MET A 1 -24.87 -6.22 -13.49
N SER A 2 -23.84 -6.62 -14.19
CA SER A 2 -23.11 -7.84 -13.84
C SER A 2 -22.37 -7.59 -12.52
N LYS A 3 -22.74 -8.32 -11.46
CA LYS A 3 -22.00 -8.29 -10.20
C LYS A 3 -20.73 -9.10 -10.39
N THR A 4 -19.59 -8.43 -10.50
CA THR A 4 -18.30 -9.11 -10.51
C THR A 4 -18.01 -9.61 -9.09
N LEU A 5 -17.98 -10.93 -8.92
CA LEU A 5 -17.58 -11.54 -7.65
C LEU A 5 -16.07 -11.33 -7.46
N ARG A 6 -15.68 -10.72 -6.34
CA ARG A 6 -14.29 -10.61 -5.91
C ARG A 6 -14.08 -11.44 -4.66
N THR A 7 -13.05 -12.23 -4.65
CA THR A 7 -12.68 -13.07 -3.50
C THR A 7 -11.31 -12.67 -2.98
N LEU A 8 -11.15 -12.73 -1.68
CA LEU A 8 -9.88 -12.52 -1.00
C LEU A 8 -9.55 -13.73 -0.15
N LYS A 9 -8.25 -14.03 -0.07
CA LYS A 9 -7.69 -14.96 0.91
C LYS A 9 -6.80 -14.19 1.85
N VAL A 10 -7.04 -14.35 3.15
CA VAL A 10 -6.18 -13.79 4.21
C VAL A 10 -5.34 -14.92 4.79
N VAL A 11 -4.03 -14.73 4.80
CA VAL A 11 -3.06 -15.67 5.38
C VAL A 11 -2.44 -14.99 6.60
N ILE A 12 -2.46 -15.69 7.73
CA ILE A 12 -1.96 -15.21 9.03
C ILE A 12 -0.88 -16.18 9.52
N PRO A 13 0.40 -15.98 9.13
CA PRO A 13 1.43 -16.99 9.34
C PRO A 13 1.76 -17.25 10.81
N ASP A 14 1.70 -16.22 11.66
CA ASP A 14 1.99 -16.33 13.11
C ASP A 14 0.73 -16.48 13.98
N GLY A 15 -0.44 -16.59 13.35
CA GLY A 15 -1.73 -16.69 14.03
C GLY A 15 -2.23 -15.39 14.66
N ASN A 16 -1.48 -14.29 14.58
CA ASN A 16 -1.89 -12.97 15.10
C ASN A 16 -2.16 -11.96 13.97
N PRO A 17 -3.44 -11.76 13.60
CA PRO A 17 -3.79 -10.85 12.49
C PRO A 17 -3.50 -9.39 12.77
N LEU A 18 -3.30 -9.00 14.03
CA LEU A 18 -2.94 -7.63 14.40
C LEU A 18 -1.45 -7.36 14.21
N ASN A 19 -0.64 -8.40 14.17
CA ASN A 19 0.80 -8.31 13.99
C ASN A 19 1.20 -8.34 12.52
N TYR A 20 0.80 -9.40 11.83
CA TYR A 20 1.10 -9.60 10.42
C TYR A 20 0.06 -10.45 9.72
N LYS A 21 -0.33 -10.05 8.52
CA LYS A 21 -1.13 -10.86 7.59
C LYS A 21 -0.82 -10.51 6.15
N GLN A 22 -1.08 -11.47 5.26
CA GLN A 22 -1.09 -11.28 3.82
C GLN A 22 -2.52 -11.31 3.30
N VAL A 23 -2.82 -10.44 2.35
CA VAL A 23 -4.08 -10.43 1.61
C VAL A 23 -3.78 -10.69 0.15
N VAL A 24 -4.36 -11.75 -0.39
CA VAL A 24 -4.20 -12.16 -1.79
C VAL A 24 -5.56 -12.26 -2.45
N GLY A 25 -5.60 -11.90 -3.72
CA GLY A 25 -6.78 -12.04 -4.58
C GLY A 25 -6.48 -12.89 -5.81
N GLY A 26 -7.24 -12.68 -6.86
CA GLY A 26 -7.06 -13.37 -8.15
C GLY A 26 -5.93 -12.84 -9.03
N SER A 27 -5.09 -11.91 -8.56
CA SER A 27 -3.99 -11.30 -9.31
C SER A 27 -2.64 -11.56 -8.66
N ASP A 28 -1.58 -11.10 -9.34
CA ASP A 28 -0.20 -11.19 -8.87
C ASP A 28 0.13 -10.21 -7.72
N CYS A 29 -0.71 -9.20 -7.48
CA CYS A 29 -0.53 -8.26 -6.40
C CYS A 29 -0.84 -8.90 -5.04
N VAL A 30 0.10 -8.78 -4.10
CA VAL A 30 -0.05 -9.21 -2.71
C VAL A 30 0.08 -8.00 -1.80
N MET A 31 -0.85 -7.85 -0.85
CA MET A 31 -0.76 -6.85 0.21
C MET A 31 -0.27 -7.50 1.49
N HIS A 32 0.84 -7.01 2.03
CA HIS A 32 1.28 -7.31 3.38
C HIS A 32 0.78 -6.24 4.33
N VAL A 33 0.12 -6.66 5.40
CA VAL A 33 -0.36 -5.77 6.46
C VAL A 33 0.48 -6.01 7.70
N LEU A 34 1.23 -5.00 8.12
CA LEU A 34 2.26 -5.11 9.14
C LEU A 34 2.01 -4.10 10.26
N SER A 35 2.06 -4.55 11.52
CA SER A 35 2.12 -3.63 12.65
C SER A 35 3.50 -2.95 12.70
N ARG A 36 3.56 -1.77 13.33
CA ARG A 36 4.85 -1.11 13.58
C ARG A 36 5.82 -1.98 14.39
N SER A 37 5.31 -2.71 15.39
CA SER A 37 6.12 -3.62 16.20
C SER A 37 6.70 -4.77 15.38
N PHE A 38 5.95 -5.31 14.42
CA PHE A 38 6.48 -6.31 13.51
C PHE A 38 7.58 -5.75 12.62
N CYS A 39 7.44 -4.50 12.16
CA CYS A 39 8.45 -3.83 11.34
C CYS A 39 9.77 -3.56 12.09
N ILE A 40 9.73 -3.53 13.43
CA ILE A 40 10.94 -3.39 14.28
C ILE A 40 11.64 -4.75 14.44
N SER A 41 10.90 -5.85 14.33
CA SER A 41 11.42 -7.21 14.56
C SER A 41 12.32 -7.68 13.41
N GLU A 42 13.21 -8.63 13.72
CA GLU A 42 14.06 -9.28 12.72
C GLU A 42 13.25 -10.11 11.71
N HIS A 43 12.06 -10.56 12.08
CA HIS A 43 11.17 -11.34 11.23
C HIS A 43 10.74 -10.63 9.94
N LEU A 44 10.80 -9.31 9.90
CA LEU A 44 10.52 -8.55 8.68
C LEU A 44 11.43 -8.96 7.52
N ASN A 45 12.71 -9.23 7.80
CA ASN A 45 13.68 -9.61 6.79
C ASN A 45 13.45 -11.02 6.23
N GLU A 46 12.72 -11.85 6.96
CA GLU A 46 12.39 -13.23 6.57
C GLU A 46 11.19 -13.28 5.61
N LEU A 47 10.40 -12.21 5.56
CA LEU A 47 9.23 -12.16 4.70
C LEU A 47 9.61 -12.04 3.22
N LYS A 48 9.08 -12.96 2.44
CA LYS A 48 9.20 -12.93 0.99
C LYS A 48 8.55 -11.66 0.40
N GLY A 49 9.30 -10.95 -0.40
CA GLY A 49 8.83 -9.71 -1.04
C GLY A 49 9.31 -8.40 -0.38
N MET A 50 9.80 -8.45 0.86
CA MET A 50 10.29 -7.24 1.55
C MET A 50 11.58 -6.65 0.96
N GLN A 51 12.28 -7.39 0.12
CA GLN A 51 13.47 -6.97 -0.64
C GLN A 51 13.19 -6.68 -2.11
N ARG A 52 11.92 -6.62 -2.50
CA ARG A 52 11.45 -6.38 -3.87
C ARG A 52 10.88 -4.98 -4.03
N PRO A 53 10.82 -4.46 -5.28
CA PRO A 53 10.12 -3.21 -5.55
C PRO A 53 8.68 -3.26 -5.04
N ALA A 54 8.29 -2.23 -4.32
CA ALA A 54 7.00 -2.15 -3.64
C ALA A 54 6.45 -0.72 -3.59
N LEU A 55 5.12 -0.62 -3.67
CA LEU A 55 4.38 0.51 -3.14
C LEU A 55 4.09 0.24 -1.66
N TYR A 56 4.15 1.24 -0.81
CA TYR A 56 3.76 1.09 0.60
C TYR A 56 3.03 2.32 1.14
N LEU A 57 2.19 2.07 2.13
CA LEU A 57 1.48 3.08 2.89
C LEU A 57 1.82 2.94 4.37
N LEU A 58 2.05 4.06 5.03
CA LEU A 58 2.15 4.16 6.49
C LEU A 58 0.93 4.90 6.99
N ILE A 59 0.21 4.32 7.93
CA ILE A 59 -1.10 4.81 8.38
C ILE A 59 -1.11 4.88 9.90
N ASP A 60 -1.73 5.93 10.44
CA ASP A 60 -2.12 5.97 11.84
C ASP A 60 -3.64 5.81 12.02
N GLU A 61 -4.08 5.59 13.24
CA GLU A 61 -5.50 5.45 13.58
C GLU A 61 -6.26 6.79 13.57
N LYS A 62 -5.55 7.92 13.51
CA LYS A 62 -6.11 9.27 13.56
C LYS A 62 -6.33 9.88 12.17
N GLY A 63 -6.03 9.13 11.10
CA GLY A 63 -6.23 9.58 9.74
C GLY A 63 -5.04 10.34 9.14
N LYS A 64 -3.82 10.08 9.62
CA LYS A 64 -2.60 10.51 8.96
C LYS A 64 -2.05 9.38 8.09
N GLY A 65 -1.60 9.71 6.88
CA GLY A 65 -1.08 8.76 5.92
C GLY A 65 0.20 9.26 5.24
N TYR A 66 0.99 8.31 4.79
CA TYR A 66 2.16 8.54 3.94
C TYR A 66 2.21 7.43 2.88
N ILE A 67 2.45 7.80 1.65
CA ILE A 67 2.61 6.90 0.51
C ILE A 67 4.02 7.01 -0.02
N GLY A 68 4.66 5.87 -0.29
CA GLY A 68 5.98 5.83 -0.86
C GLY A 68 6.22 4.59 -1.69
N GLN A 69 7.28 4.63 -2.48
CA GLN A 69 7.80 3.49 -3.21
C GLN A 69 9.21 3.16 -2.75
N THR A 70 9.66 1.93 -2.99
CA THR A 70 10.99 1.48 -2.61
C THR A 70 11.41 0.28 -3.45
N LYS A 71 12.70 0.07 -3.54
CA LYS A 71 13.30 -1.18 -4.09
C LYS A 71 13.28 -2.32 -3.09
N GLY A 72 13.08 -2.04 -1.80
CA GLY A 72 12.99 -3.01 -0.73
C GLY A 72 12.49 -2.38 0.57
N PHE A 73 11.31 -2.81 1.04
CA PHE A 73 10.66 -2.24 2.21
C PHE A 73 11.44 -2.49 3.50
N ALA A 74 12.05 -3.66 3.66
CA ALA A 74 12.80 -4.00 4.87
C ALA A 74 13.96 -3.03 5.17
N ALA A 75 14.62 -2.52 4.14
CA ALA A 75 15.65 -1.49 4.30
C ALA A 75 15.02 -0.11 4.51
N ARG A 76 14.00 0.22 3.74
CA ARG A 76 13.36 1.55 3.75
C ARG A 76 12.66 1.88 5.05
N VAL A 77 11.99 0.90 5.66
CA VAL A 77 11.21 1.13 6.88
C VAL A 77 12.07 1.58 8.07
N LYS A 78 13.35 1.24 8.10
CA LYS A 78 14.28 1.68 9.14
C LYS A 78 14.37 3.21 9.24
N ASP A 79 14.40 3.89 8.10
CA ASP A 79 14.37 5.36 8.04
C ASP A 79 13.05 5.91 8.60
N HIS A 80 11.94 5.27 8.27
CA HIS A 80 10.62 5.68 8.74
C HIS A 80 10.41 5.42 10.23
N LEU A 81 10.97 4.34 10.76
CA LEU A 81 10.97 4.06 12.20
C LEU A 81 11.70 5.15 12.98
N ALA A 82 12.80 5.66 12.43
CA ALA A 82 13.60 6.72 13.04
C ALA A 82 12.97 8.12 12.91
N LYS A 83 12.39 8.43 11.72
CA LYS A 83 11.96 9.79 11.36
C LYS A 83 10.46 10.05 11.51
N LYS A 84 9.63 9.03 11.50
CA LYS A 84 8.17 9.13 11.53
C LYS A 84 7.61 8.28 12.67
N PRO A 85 7.50 8.84 13.89
CA PRO A 85 7.04 8.06 15.05
C PRO A 85 5.53 7.82 15.08
N TRP A 86 4.75 8.48 14.23
CA TRP A 86 3.31 8.57 14.31
C TRP A 86 2.54 7.36 13.75
N TRP A 87 3.08 6.65 12.76
CA TRP A 87 2.36 5.54 12.12
C TRP A 87 2.34 4.28 12.99
N THR A 88 1.27 3.51 12.87
CA THR A 88 1.04 2.27 13.62
C THR A 88 0.97 1.04 12.73
N ARG A 89 0.65 1.22 11.46
CA ARG A 89 0.47 0.15 10.48
C ARG A 89 1.09 0.50 9.14
N ALA A 90 1.66 -0.51 8.50
CA ALA A 90 2.15 -0.43 7.13
C ALA A 90 1.38 -1.40 6.23
N TYR A 91 1.02 -0.93 5.05
CA TYR A 91 0.51 -1.74 3.95
C TYR A 91 1.57 -1.76 2.86
N VAL A 92 2.03 -2.94 2.46
CA VAL A 92 3.10 -3.10 1.46
C VAL A 92 2.59 -3.96 0.32
N PHE A 93 2.63 -3.42 -0.89
CA PHE A 93 2.13 -4.07 -2.11
C PHE A 93 3.29 -4.50 -2.98
N VAL A 94 3.36 -5.80 -3.23
CA VAL A 94 4.41 -6.43 -4.03
C VAL A 94 3.82 -7.35 -5.10
N SER A 95 4.60 -7.63 -6.13
CA SER A 95 4.32 -8.72 -7.05
C SER A 95 4.71 -10.06 -6.44
N ALA A 96 3.80 -11.01 -6.37
CA ALA A 96 4.09 -12.36 -5.90
C ALA A 96 5.17 -13.04 -6.76
N SER A 97 5.14 -12.82 -8.07
CA SER A 97 6.10 -13.34 -9.05
C SER A 97 7.39 -12.51 -9.15
N GLY A 98 7.47 -11.35 -8.48
CA GLY A 98 8.62 -10.46 -8.55
C GLY A 98 8.73 -9.67 -9.87
N LEU A 99 7.62 -9.39 -10.53
CA LEU A 99 7.58 -8.74 -11.83
C LEU A 99 7.63 -7.20 -11.78
N TYR A 100 7.36 -6.58 -10.61
CA TYR A 100 7.45 -5.13 -10.51
C TYR A 100 8.88 -4.65 -10.60
N ASN A 101 9.09 -3.59 -11.35
CA ASN A 101 10.35 -2.84 -11.43
C ASN A 101 10.18 -1.43 -10.83
N THR A 102 11.25 -0.66 -10.81
CA THR A 102 11.25 0.71 -10.27
C THR A 102 10.23 1.61 -10.97
N ALA A 103 10.16 1.58 -12.30
CA ALA A 103 9.23 2.41 -13.06
C ALA A 103 7.75 2.07 -12.74
N ASN A 104 7.45 0.79 -12.53
CA ASN A 104 6.11 0.34 -12.15
C ASN A 104 5.69 0.91 -10.80
N VAL A 105 6.54 0.81 -9.78
CA VAL A 105 6.20 1.28 -8.43
C VAL A 105 6.23 2.81 -8.32
N GLU A 106 7.05 3.50 -9.11
CA GLU A 106 7.01 4.97 -9.24
C GLU A 106 5.68 5.44 -9.82
N TYR A 107 5.17 4.75 -10.85
CA TYR A 107 3.86 5.05 -11.42
C TYR A 107 2.73 4.80 -10.41
N LEU A 108 2.77 3.67 -9.70
CA LEU A 108 1.79 3.38 -8.64
C LEU A 108 1.82 4.44 -7.53
N GLU A 109 3.01 4.87 -7.10
CA GLU A 109 3.15 5.95 -6.11
C GLU A 109 2.51 7.25 -6.62
N TYR A 110 2.78 7.64 -7.85
CA TYR A 110 2.24 8.84 -8.46
C TYR A 110 0.71 8.84 -8.47
N ILE A 111 0.08 7.79 -8.99
CA ILE A 111 -1.39 7.71 -9.04
C ILE A 111 -2.02 7.57 -7.65
N ALA A 112 -1.35 6.88 -6.73
CA ALA A 112 -1.82 6.71 -5.36
C ALA A 112 -1.79 8.03 -4.57
N ILE A 113 -0.72 8.81 -4.66
CA ILE A 113 -0.64 10.12 -4.00
C ILE A 113 -1.71 11.05 -4.55
N ARG A 114 -1.91 11.09 -5.86
CA ARG A 114 -2.98 11.89 -6.46
C ARG A 114 -4.36 11.48 -5.97
N ALA A 115 -4.66 10.19 -5.95
CA ALA A 115 -5.94 9.67 -5.46
C ALA A 115 -6.17 10.02 -3.98
N ALA A 116 -5.14 9.93 -3.13
CA ALA A 116 -5.22 10.31 -1.73
C ALA A 116 -5.45 11.80 -1.54
N GLN A 117 -4.82 12.66 -2.35
CA GLN A 117 -5.03 14.09 -2.34
C GLN A 117 -6.45 14.47 -2.80
N GLU A 118 -6.96 13.80 -3.84
CA GLU A 118 -8.32 14.02 -4.36
C GLU A 118 -9.41 13.55 -3.38
N SER A 119 -9.16 12.48 -2.63
CA SER A 119 -10.10 11.99 -1.61
C SER A 119 -10.15 12.92 -0.40
N ALA A 120 -9.04 13.55 -0.06
CA ALA A 120 -8.84 14.42 1.10
C ALA A 120 -9.28 13.80 2.44
N SER A 121 -9.29 12.45 2.52
CA SER A 121 -9.76 11.70 3.69
C SER A 121 -8.71 11.60 4.78
N TYR A 122 -7.42 11.66 4.40
CA TYR A 122 -6.29 11.54 5.30
C TYR A 122 -5.37 12.76 5.21
N ASP A 123 -4.72 13.09 6.32
CA ASP A 123 -3.64 14.07 6.33
C ASP A 123 -2.40 13.50 5.63
N MET A 124 -2.11 14.00 4.44
CA MET A 124 -0.98 13.59 3.60
C MET A 124 0.19 14.60 3.67
N SER A 125 0.26 15.41 4.70
CA SER A 125 1.26 16.50 4.82
C SER A 125 2.71 16.01 4.76
N ASP A 126 2.99 14.79 5.22
CA ASP A 126 4.33 14.20 5.19
C ASP A 126 4.79 13.77 3.78
N ASN A 127 3.90 13.69 2.80
CA ASN A 127 4.27 13.48 1.41
C ASN A 127 4.88 14.72 0.75
N GLY A 128 4.65 15.91 1.32
CA GLY A 128 5.22 17.16 0.85
C GLY A 128 4.75 17.55 -0.54
N GLN A 129 5.51 17.17 -1.55
CA GLN A 129 5.21 17.52 -2.94
C GLN A 129 4.54 16.36 -3.68
N THR A 130 3.63 16.69 -4.60
CA THR A 130 3.10 15.72 -5.56
C THR A 130 4.25 15.27 -6.48
N PRO A 131 4.49 13.97 -6.62
CA PRO A 131 5.54 13.48 -7.50
C PRO A 131 5.25 13.87 -8.95
N THR A 132 6.29 14.04 -9.74
CA THR A 132 6.17 14.23 -11.17
C THR A 132 5.64 12.94 -11.82
N ASN A 133 4.78 13.08 -12.82
CA ASN A 133 4.28 11.92 -13.57
C ASN A 133 5.46 11.15 -14.17
N PRO A 134 5.73 9.92 -13.73
CA PRO A 134 6.85 9.14 -14.20
C PRO A 134 6.62 8.64 -15.63
N THR A 135 7.71 8.39 -16.34
CA THR A 135 7.65 7.80 -17.66
C THR A 135 7.43 6.30 -17.54
N LEU A 136 6.17 5.87 -17.64
CA LEU A 136 5.81 4.47 -17.83
C LEU A 136 5.37 4.28 -19.27
N HIS A 137 5.79 3.17 -19.89
CA HIS A 137 5.41 2.85 -21.26
C HIS A 137 3.88 2.81 -21.38
N GLU A 138 3.35 3.36 -22.47
CA GLU A 138 1.88 3.48 -22.66
C GLU A 138 1.15 2.14 -22.60
N TRP A 139 1.81 1.04 -23.01
CA TRP A 139 1.26 -0.31 -22.96
C TRP A 139 1.18 -0.89 -21.54
N ASP A 140 2.03 -0.42 -20.62
CA ASP A 140 2.07 -0.90 -19.23
C ASP A 140 1.07 -0.16 -18.34
N ARG A 141 0.68 1.07 -18.71
CA ARG A 141 -0.24 1.89 -17.89
C ARG A 141 -1.57 1.22 -17.59
N PRO A 142 -2.29 0.64 -18.55
CA PRO A 142 -3.57 -0.02 -18.26
C PRO A 142 -3.44 -1.17 -17.27
N GLU A 143 -2.35 -1.94 -17.33
CA GLU A 143 -2.08 -3.01 -16.39
C GLU A 143 -1.91 -2.46 -14.96
N PHE A 144 -1.13 -1.39 -14.79
CA PHE A 144 -0.88 -0.81 -13.47
C PHE A 144 -2.05 0.03 -12.96
N ASP A 145 -2.89 0.58 -13.81
CA ASP A 145 -4.17 1.16 -13.41
C ASP A 145 -5.08 0.07 -12.81
N GLU A 146 -5.09 -1.13 -13.38
CA GLU A 146 -5.85 -2.27 -12.85
C GLU A 146 -5.26 -2.79 -11.54
N VAL A 147 -3.91 -2.85 -11.41
CA VAL A 147 -3.23 -3.13 -10.14
C VAL A 147 -3.66 -2.12 -9.07
N PHE A 148 -3.75 -0.85 -9.40
CA PHE A 148 -4.19 0.17 -8.46
C PHE A 148 -5.66 -0.01 -8.03
N GLU A 149 -6.56 -0.38 -8.94
CA GLU A 149 -7.94 -0.73 -8.58
C GLU A 149 -7.98 -1.90 -7.58
N GLN A 150 -7.10 -2.88 -7.73
CA GLN A 150 -6.99 -3.97 -6.77
C GLN A 150 -6.43 -3.51 -5.42
N ILE A 151 -5.44 -2.63 -5.42
CA ILE A 151 -4.90 -2.01 -4.19
C ILE A 151 -6.01 -1.29 -3.43
N LYS A 152 -6.82 -0.47 -4.10
CA LYS A 152 -7.97 0.21 -3.50
C LYS A 152 -8.96 -0.79 -2.87
N PHE A 153 -9.25 -1.87 -3.58
CA PHE A 153 -10.15 -2.91 -3.07
C PHE A 153 -9.59 -3.60 -1.81
N PHE A 154 -8.30 -3.94 -1.78
CA PHE A 154 -7.64 -4.53 -0.62
C PHE A 154 -7.71 -3.60 0.60
N LEU A 155 -7.40 -2.33 0.40
CA LEU A 155 -7.44 -1.33 1.47
C LEU A 155 -8.85 -1.10 1.99
N LEU A 156 -9.85 -1.10 1.12
CA LEU A 156 -11.25 -0.96 1.52
C LEU A 156 -11.70 -2.15 2.39
N CYS A 157 -11.29 -3.37 2.05
CA CYS A 157 -11.54 -4.55 2.88
C CYS A 157 -10.85 -4.48 4.26
N GLU A 158 -9.72 -3.79 4.34
CA GLU A 158 -9.00 -3.51 5.60
C GLU A 158 -9.53 -2.27 6.34
N ARG A 159 -10.60 -1.64 5.85
CA ARG A 159 -11.16 -0.40 6.38
C ARG A 159 -10.18 0.78 6.38
N CYS A 160 -9.25 0.78 5.44
CA CYS A 160 -8.42 1.94 5.16
C CYS A 160 -9.06 2.75 4.02
N PHE A 161 -9.57 3.93 4.35
CA PHE A 161 -10.37 4.77 3.45
C PHE A 161 -9.55 5.89 2.80
N ILE A 162 -8.24 5.74 2.71
CA ILE A 162 -7.34 6.77 2.21
C ILE A 162 -7.65 7.24 0.77
N PHE A 163 -8.26 6.38 -0.03
CA PHE A 163 -8.67 6.69 -1.41
C PHE A 163 -10.17 6.95 -1.56
N GLU A 164 -10.93 6.85 -0.47
CA GLU A 164 -12.38 7.05 -0.50
C GLU A 164 -12.72 8.49 -0.13
N LYS A 165 -13.57 9.12 -0.91
CA LYS A 165 -14.13 10.42 -0.53
C LYS A 165 -15.01 10.23 0.69
N VAL A 166 -14.80 11.04 1.71
CA VAL A 166 -15.76 11.17 2.80
C VAL A 166 -16.97 11.86 2.19
N GLU A 167 -18.03 11.11 1.93
CA GLU A 167 -19.34 11.73 1.72
C GLU A 167 -19.67 12.43 3.03
N GLU A 168 -19.76 13.76 3.01
CA GLU A 168 -20.42 14.48 4.07
C GLU A 168 -21.83 13.86 4.15
N CYS A 169 -22.09 13.05 5.17
CA CYS A 169 -23.43 12.69 5.52
C CYS A 169 -24.16 14.02 5.73
N ALA A 170 -24.95 14.43 4.74
CA ALA A 170 -25.85 15.53 4.87
C ALA A 170 -26.73 15.22 6.10
N ALA A 171 -26.53 16.02 7.12
CA ALA A 171 -27.32 15.97 8.34
C ALA A 171 -28.79 16.32 8.06
#